data_85ff927110799880532a9005390fd00c
#
_entry.id   85ff927110799880532a9005390fd00c
#
_cell.length_a   1.000
_cell.length_b   1.000
_cell.length_c   1.000
_cell.angle_alpha   90.00
_cell.angle_beta   90.00
_cell.angle_gamma   90.00
#
_symmetry.space_group_name_H-M   'P 1'
#
loop_
_entity.id
_entity.type
_entity.pdbx_description
1 polymer ?
#
loop_
_entity_poly.entity_id
_entity_poly.type
_entity_poly.pdbx_seq_one_letter_code
_entity_poly.pdbx_strand_id
1 'polypeptide(L)'
;MRYGINGSGRMLTHGVPGVLDDLRSAEDDGFSSYWVAQVGLIDALTLLSAHGDTGSQMELGTAVISTWERHPHTLAAQALTTQALVGDRLVVGIGVNHQPHVENSLRMQWDRPVRHMSEYLSILGDLLSTGAASHQGDIWSFDGDGVRPSDGVPKVMIAALGEQMLRLAGRRTDG
;
A
#
# COMPACT_ATOMS: atom_id res chain seq x y z
N MET A 1 -14.68 -13.33 15.56
CA MET A 1 -13.23 -13.34 15.27
C MET A 1 -13.06 -12.89 13.83
N ARG A 2 -12.07 -12.05 13.51
CA ARG A 2 -11.86 -11.58 12.13
C ARG A 2 -10.78 -12.43 11.48
N TYR A 3 -11.03 -12.97 10.31
CA TYR A 3 -10.09 -13.76 9.51
C TYR A 3 -9.82 -13.06 8.18
N GLY A 4 -8.55 -13.05 7.76
CA GLY A 4 -8.13 -12.54 6.46
C GLY A 4 -7.40 -13.60 5.65
N ILE A 5 -7.38 -13.42 4.34
CA ILE A 5 -6.63 -14.25 3.39
C ILE A 5 -5.45 -13.46 2.83
N ASN A 6 -4.33 -14.13 2.62
CA ASN A 6 -3.23 -13.63 1.79
C ASN A 6 -3.25 -14.36 0.44
N GLY A 7 -3.74 -13.66 -0.60
CA GLY A 7 -3.86 -14.18 -1.95
C GLY A 7 -2.58 -14.10 -2.80
N SER A 8 -1.44 -13.67 -2.24
CA SER A 8 -0.19 -13.51 -3.00
C SER A 8 0.28 -14.80 -3.67
N GLY A 9 0.03 -15.96 -3.06
CA GLY A 9 0.32 -17.27 -3.64
C GLY A 9 -0.49 -17.57 -4.90
N ARG A 10 -1.75 -17.13 -4.96
CA ARG A 10 -2.62 -17.25 -6.14
C ARG A 10 -2.08 -16.45 -7.32
N MET A 11 -1.55 -15.26 -7.05
CA MET A 11 -0.94 -14.40 -8.05
C MET A 11 0.17 -15.12 -8.84
N LEU A 12 1.02 -15.86 -8.14
CA LEU A 12 2.15 -16.58 -8.72
C LEU A 12 1.72 -17.81 -9.54
N THR A 13 0.60 -18.43 -9.19
CA THR A 13 0.17 -19.70 -9.79
C THR A 13 -0.94 -19.56 -10.83
N HIS A 14 -1.82 -18.58 -10.68
CA HIS A 14 -3.01 -18.40 -11.52
C HIS A 14 -3.13 -17.00 -12.13
N GLY A 15 -2.15 -16.13 -11.90
CA GLY A 15 -2.13 -14.77 -12.43
C GLY A 15 -3.28 -13.89 -11.94
N VAL A 16 -3.50 -12.77 -12.63
CA VAL A 16 -4.53 -11.78 -12.28
C VAL A 16 -5.95 -12.37 -12.25
N PRO A 17 -6.40 -13.15 -13.27
CA PRO A 17 -7.76 -13.72 -13.22
C PRO A 17 -7.99 -14.59 -11.99
N GLY A 18 -7.03 -15.46 -11.64
CA GLY A 18 -7.16 -16.36 -10.49
C GLY A 18 -7.22 -15.63 -9.14
N VAL A 19 -6.57 -14.47 -9.02
CA VAL A 19 -6.69 -13.64 -7.80
C VAL A 19 -8.05 -12.95 -7.74
N LEU A 20 -8.57 -12.45 -8.86
CA LEU A 20 -9.89 -11.82 -8.90
C LEU A 20 -11.01 -12.82 -8.56
N ASP A 21 -10.88 -14.07 -9.02
CA ASP A 21 -11.83 -15.14 -8.66
C ASP A 21 -11.73 -15.51 -7.17
N ASP A 22 -10.51 -15.61 -6.63
CA ASP A 22 -10.26 -15.89 -5.21
C ASP A 22 -10.79 -14.74 -4.31
N LEU A 23 -10.65 -13.48 -4.74
CA LEU A 23 -11.21 -12.30 -4.07
C LEU A 23 -12.74 -12.39 -3.94
N ARG A 24 -13.45 -12.73 -5.03
CA ARG A 24 -14.90 -12.90 -5.02
C ARG A 24 -15.31 -14.03 -4.08
N SER A 25 -14.62 -15.17 -4.16
CA SER A 25 -14.88 -16.31 -3.28
C SER A 25 -14.68 -15.95 -1.80
N ALA A 26 -13.63 -15.17 -1.50
CA ALA A 26 -13.35 -14.72 -0.13
C ALA A 26 -14.45 -13.77 0.42
N GLU A 27 -15.04 -12.93 -0.42
CA GLU A 27 -16.20 -12.12 -0.05
C GLU A 27 -17.43 -12.98 0.25
N ASP A 28 -17.73 -13.95 -0.63
CA ASP A 28 -18.87 -14.87 -0.49
C ASP A 28 -18.72 -15.74 0.77
N ASP A 29 -17.50 -16.15 1.11
CA ASP A 29 -17.17 -16.93 2.30
C ASP A 29 -17.14 -16.10 3.60
N GLY A 30 -17.29 -14.77 3.50
CA GLY A 30 -17.39 -13.87 4.65
C GLY A 30 -16.05 -13.55 5.35
N PHE A 31 -14.93 -13.59 4.64
CA PHE A 31 -13.66 -13.14 5.18
C PHE A 31 -13.67 -11.63 5.45
N SER A 32 -12.91 -11.20 6.47
CA SER A 32 -12.87 -9.79 6.90
C SER A 32 -11.88 -8.96 6.11
N SER A 33 -10.87 -9.59 5.50
CA SER A 33 -9.86 -8.89 4.70
C SER A 33 -9.19 -9.82 3.71
N TYR A 34 -8.75 -9.25 2.59
CA TYR A 34 -7.96 -9.94 1.58
C TYR A 34 -6.70 -9.13 1.26
N TRP A 35 -5.54 -9.79 1.25
CA TRP A 35 -4.24 -9.14 1.13
C TRP A 35 -3.47 -9.65 -0.08
N VAL A 36 -2.88 -8.72 -0.85
CA VAL A 36 -2.01 -9.05 -1.99
C VAL A 36 -0.68 -8.32 -1.88
N ALA A 37 0.42 -9.03 -2.13
CA ALA A 37 1.72 -8.39 -2.25
C ALA A 37 1.90 -7.82 -3.67
N GLN A 38 2.72 -6.80 -3.82
CA GLN A 38 3.24 -6.45 -5.13
C GLN A 38 4.37 -7.43 -5.48
N VAL A 39 4.13 -8.29 -6.46
CA VAL A 39 5.05 -9.37 -6.84
C VAL A 39 5.32 -9.35 -8.32
N GLY A 40 6.59 -9.36 -8.70
CA GLY A 40 7.03 -9.34 -10.09
C GLY A 40 6.50 -8.11 -10.84
N LEU A 41 5.79 -8.32 -11.93
CA LEU A 41 5.21 -7.26 -12.76
C LEU A 41 3.70 -7.08 -12.56
N ILE A 42 3.14 -7.63 -11.48
CA ILE A 42 1.72 -7.46 -11.12
C ILE A 42 1.59 -6.33 -10.10
N ASP A 43 0.91 -5.27 -10.50
CA ASP A 43 0.63 -4.12 -9.65
C ASP A 43 -0.57 -4.39 -8.73
N ALA A 44 -0.33 -4.33 -7.42
CA ALA A 44 -1.33 -4.68 -6.41
C ALA A 44 -2.53 -3.72 -6.41
N LEU A 45 -2.29 -2.40 -6.53
CA LEU A 45 -3.39 -1.40 -6.52
C LEU A 45 -4.23 -1.49 -7.79
N THR A 46 -3.61 -1.68 -8.95
CA THR A 46 -4.32 -1.90 -10.21
C THR A 46 -5.21 -3.15 -10.13
N LEU A 47 -4.68 -4.24 -9.54
CA LEU A 47 -5.43 -5.47 -9.37
C LEU A 47 -6.63 -5.26 -8.43
N LEU A 48 -6.44 -4.64 -7.27
CA LEU A 48 -7.53 -4.35 -6.33
C LEU A 48 -8.57 -3.40 -6.95
N SER A 49 -8.14 -2.40 -7.72
CA SER A 49 -9.05 -1.51 -8.45
C SER A 49 -9.93 -2.27 -9.46
N ALA A 50 -9.39 -3.32 -10.10
CA ALA A 50 -10.15 -4.15 -11.04
C ALA A 50 -11.24 -5.00 -10.37
N HIS A 51 -11.15 -5.26 -9.06
CA HIS A 51 -12.21 -5.91 -8.28
C HIS A 51 -13.40 -4.96 -8.10
N GLY A 52 -13.14 -3.68 -7.86
CA GLY A 52 -14.15 -2.64 -7.76
C GLY A 52 -14.94 -2.64 -6.45
N ASP A 53 -15.98 -1.81 -6.42
CA ASP A 53 -16.93 -1.77 -5.31
C ASP A 53 -18.02 -2.82 -5.52
N THR A 54 -18.08 -3.80 -4.62
CA THR A 54 -19.06 -4.89 -4.63
C THR A 54 -20.14 -4.72 -3.55
N GLY A 55 -20.09 -3.63 -2.77
CA GLY A 55 -20.93 -3.43 -1.59
C GLY A 55 -20.50 -4.27 -0.37
N SER A 56 -19.46 -5.09 -0.49
CA SER A 56 -18.87 -5.86 0.61
C SER A 56 -18.19 -4.95 1.64
N GLN A 57 -18.02 -5.45 2.87
CA GLN A 57 -17.27 -4.78 3.93
C GLN A 57 -15.86 -5.39 4.13
N MET A 58 -15.46 -6.34 3.27
CA MET A 58 -14.13 -6.95 3.33
C MET A 58 -13.06 -5.92 3.00
N GLU A 59 -12.09 -5.71 3.91
CA GLU A 59 -10.95 -4.84 3.67
C GLU A 59 -10.02 -5.43 2.59
N LEU A 60 -9.56 -4.59 1.68
CA LEU A 60 -8.65 -4.95 0.59
C LEU A 60 -7.28 -4.34 0.87
N GLY A 61 -6.28 -5.16 1.13
CA GLY A 61 -4.99 -4.71 1.58
C GLY A 61 -3.82 -5.05 0.66
N THR A 62 -2.78 -4.24 0.70
CA THR A 62 -1.49 -4.58 0.09
C THR A 62 -0.49 -5.03 1.15
N ALA A 63 0.24 -6.14 0.88
CA ALA A 63 1.19 -6.72 1.83
C ALA A 63 2.47 -7.21 1.13
N VAL A 64 3.31 -6.31 0.68
CA VAL A 64 3.28 -4.85 0.75
C VAL A 64 3.72 -4.24 -0.58
N ILE A 65 3.51 -2.93 -0.77
CA ILE A 65 4.09 -2.16 -1.87
C ILE A 65 5.46 -1.64 -1.44
N SER A 66 6.46 -1.77 -2.29
CA SER A 66 7.81 -1.22 -2.06
C SER A 66 7.82 0.30 -2.22
N THR A 67 8.42 1.00 -1.24
CA THR A 67 8.54 2.46 -1.25
C THR A 67 9.70 2.97 -2.11
N TRP A 68 10.65 2.11 -2.50
CA TRP A 68 11.78 2.51 -3.35
C TRP A 68 11.38 2.75 -4.80
N GLU A 69 10.41 1.99 -5.28
CA GLU A 69 9.98 2.00 -6.68
C GLU A 69 8.97 3.10 -6.99
N ARG A 70 8.43 3.77 -5.96
CA ARG A 70 7.37 4.77 -6.12
C ARG A 70 7.62 6.00 -5.28
N HIS A 71 7.54 7.15 -5.91
CA HIS A 71 7.47 8.42 -5.19
C HIS A 71 6.19 8.48 -4.33
N PRO A 72 6.21 9.03 -3.10
CA PRO A 72 5.02 9.09 -2.23
C PRO A 72 3.82 9.80 -2.87
N HIS A 73 4.04 10.81 -3.71
CA HIS A 73 2.99 11.46 -4.50
C HIS A 73 2.30 10.49 -5.47
N THR A 74 3.08 9.67 -6.18
CA THR A 74 2.52 8.66 -7.10
C THR A 74 1.70 7.63 -6.34
N LEU A 75 2.21 7.16 -5.19
CA LEU A 75 1.48 6.22 -4.36
C LEU A 75 0.20 6.84 -3.79
N ALA A 76 0.22 8.10 -3.36
CA ALA A 76 -0.98 8.80 -2.88
C ALA A 76 -2.06 8.85 -3.97
N ALA A 77 -1.70 9.26 -5.19
CA ALA A 77 -2.64 9.30 -6.31
C ALA A 77 -3.26 7.93 -6.61
N GLN A 78 -2.43 6.88 -6.66
CA GLN A 78 -2.90 5.50 -6.89
C GLN A 78 -3.78 5.00 -5.75
N ALA A 79 -3.38 5.22 -4.49
CA ALA A 79 -4.11 4.78 -3.31
C ALA A 79 -5.47 5.48 -3.19
N LEU A 80 -5.54 6.79 -3.39
CA LEU A 80 -6.80 7.54 -3.35
C LEU A 80 -7.75 7.12 -4.48
N THR A 81 -7.21 6.90 -5.68
CA THR A 81 -8.01 6.40 -6.82
C THR A 81 -8.54 4.99 -6.53
N THR A 82 -7.69 4.09 -6.04
CA THR A 82 -8.12 2.74 -5.67
C THR A 82 -9.15 2.76 -4.55
N GLN A 83 -8.95 3.60 -3.51
CA GLN A 83 -9.90 3.78 -2.40
C GLN A 83 -11.30 4.13 -2.90
N ALA A 84 -11.39 5.11 -3.80
CA ALA A 84 -12.66 5.51 -4.41
C ALA A 84 -13.30 4.40 -5.24
N LEU A 85 -12.49 3.60 -5.97
CA LEU A 85 -12.99 2.52 -6.82
C LEU A 85 -13.46 1.29 -6.03
N VAL A 86 -12.90 1.05 -4.85
CA VAL A 86 -13.23 -0.14 -4.03
C VAL A 86 -14.20 0.16 -2.87
N GLY A 87 -14.89 1.29 -2.89
CA GLY A 87 -15.89 1.64 -1.87
C GLY A 87 -15.28 1.85 -0.49
N ASP A 88 -14.18 2.61 -0.41
CA ASP A 88 -13.49 3.00 0.83
C ASP A 88 -12.95 1.83 1.69
N ARG A 89 -12.63 0.70 1.06
CA ARG A 89 -12.16 -0.54 1.74
C ARG A 89 -10.65 -0.76 1.69
N LEU A 90 -9.88 0.18 1.10
CA LEU A 90 -8.45 -0.01 0.91
C LEU A 90 -7.64 0.13 2.20
N VAL A 91 -6.70 -0.77 2.40
CA VAL A 91 -5.62 -0.67 3.38
C VAL A 91 -4.28 -0.69 2.64
N VAL A 92 -3.54 0.41 2.68
CA VAL A 92 -2.26 0.55 1.98
C VAL A 92 -1.14 0.03 2.87
N GLY A 93 -0.72 -1.20 2.66
CA GLY A 93 0.47 -1.76 3.28
C GLY A 93 1.71 -1.45 2.44
N ILE A 94 2.70 -0.81 3.05
CA ILE A 94 3.96 -0.42 2.41
C ILE A 94 5.17 -0.98 3.15
N GLY A 95 6.30 -1.07 2.49
CA GLY A 95 7.53 -1.56 3.09
C GLY A 95 8.78 -1.09 2.35
N VAL A 96 9.90 -1.10 3.07
CA VAL A 96 11.20 -0.72 2.50
C VAL A 96 11.84 -1.83 1.64
N ASN A 97 11.14 -2.96 1.42
CA ASN A 97 11.67 -4.08 0.67
C ASN A 97 12.91 -4.73 1.37
N HIS A 98 13.72 -5.45 0.64
CA HIS A 98 14.94 -6.10 1.12
C HIS A 98 16.18 -5.48 0.46
N GLN A 99 17.20 -5.20 1.25
CA GLN A 99 18.44 -4.58 0.76
C GLN A 99 19.00 -5.26 -0.50
N PRO A 100 19.14 -6.60 -0.59
CA PRO A 100 19.66 -7.23 -1.80
C PRO A 100 18.82 -6.96 -3.06
N HIS A 101 17.49 -6.86 -2.92
CA HIS A 101 16.62 -6.52 -4.05
C HIS A 101 16.81 -5.07 -4.49
N VAL A 102 16.82 -4.14 -3.54
CA VAL A 102 17.00 -2.70 -3.82
C VAL A 102 18.35 -2.44 -4.49
N GLU A 103 19.43 -3.00 -3.96
CA GLU A 103 20.78 -2.75 -4.49
C GLU A 103 21.07 -3.54 -5.76
N ASN A 104 20.72 -4.82 -5.83
CA ASN A 104 21.12 -5.67 -6.96
C ASN A 104 20.12 -5.64 -8.13
N SER A 105 18.81 -5.53 -7.85
CA SER A 105 17.79 -5.55 -8.90
C SER A 105 17.39 -4.14 -9.32
N LEU A 106 17.07 -3.27 -8.37
CA LEU A 106 16.66 -1.90 -8.67
C LEU A 106 17.84 -0.95 -8.94
N ARG A 107 19.07 -1.36 -8.56
CA ARG A 107 20.30 -0.53 -8.68
C ARG A 107 20.19 0.79 -7.93
N MET A 108 19.46 0.80 -6.82
CA MET A 108 19.29 1.94 -5.94
C MET A 108 20.14 1.75 -4.67
N GLN A 109 20.52 2.84 -4.04
CA GLN A 109 21.27 2.80 -2.79
C GLN A 109 20.33 2.49 -1.62
N TRP A 110 20.61 1.41 -0.86
CA TRP A 110 19.95 1.13 0.41
C TRP A 110 20.59 1.96 1.52
N ASP A 111 19.95 3.05 1.89
CA ASP A 111 20.44 3.92 2.96
C ASP A 111 19.32 4.31 3.91
N ARG A 112 19.61 4.35 5.20
CA ARG A 112 18.75 4.86 6.28
C ARG A 112 17.26 4.48 6.13
N PRO A 113 16.89 3.17 6.08
CA PRO A 113 15.54 2.72 5.72
C PRO A 113 14.44 3.25 6.68
N VAL A 114 14.75 3.48 7.96
CA VAL A 114 13.79 4.06 8.91
C VAL A 114 13.55 5.53 8.61
N ARG A 115 14.59 6.28 8.25
CA ARG A 115 14.47 7.69 7.85
C ARG A 115 13.72 7.80 6.52
N HIS A 116 14.09 6.97 5.54
CA HIS A 116 13.37 6.84 4.28
C HIS A 116 11.86 6.67 4.51
N MET A 117 11.46 5.69 5.33
CA MET A 117 10.05 5.43 5.64
C MET A 117 9.41 6.60 6.39
N SER A 118 10.11 7.22 7.33
CA SER A 118 9.59 8.35 8.11
C SER A 118 9.28 9.57 7.23
N GLU A 119 10.18 9.95 6.33
CA GLU A 119 9.97 11.06 5.40
C GLU A 119 8.90 10.71 4.35
N TYR A 120 8.91 9.46 3.86
CA TYR A 120 7.89 8.94 2.96
C TYR A 120 6.48 9.07 3.55
N LEU A 121 6.31 8.63 4.81
CA LEU A 121 5.03 8.70 5.53
C LEU A 121 4.59 10.16 5.78
N SER A 122 5.51 11.10 5.94
CA SER A 122 5.14 12.52 6.11
C SER A 122 4.44 13.03 4.84
N ILE A 123 5.05 12.81 3.68
CA ILE A 123 4.47 13.25 2.40
C ILE A 123 3.19 12.45 2.08
N LEU A 124 3.24 11.13 2.22
CA LEU A 124 2.10 10.26 1.91
C LEU A 124 0.89 10.61 2.78
N GLY A 125 1.07 10.72 4.10
CA GLY A 125 -0.01 11.00 5.04
C GLY A 125 -0.69 12.34 4.78
N ASP A 126 0.08 13.39 4.51
CA ASP A 126 -0.44 14.72 4.19
C ASP A 126 -1.25 14.69 2.88
N LEU A 127 -0.70 14.06 1.83
CA LEU A 127 -1.40 13.94 0.53
C LEU A 127 -2.69 13.10 0.65
N LEU A 128 -2.67 12.00 1.39
CA LEU A 128 -3.87 11.17 1.60
C LEU A 128 -4.96 11.92 2.36
N SER A 129 -4.60 12.69 3.38
CA SER A 129 -5.56 13.37 4.26
C SER A 129 -6.08 14.69 3.69
N THR A 130 -5.21 15.50 3.10
CA THR A 130 -5.53 16.88 2.69
C THR A 130 -5.47 17.12 1.19
N GLY A 131 -4.77 16.25 0.44
CA GLY A 131 -4.45 16.48 -0.96
C GLY A 131 -3.25 17.40 -1.19
N ALA A 132 -2.60 17.91 -0.13
CA ALA A 132 -1.44 18.79 -0.22
C ALA A 132 -0.34 18.33 0.74
N ALA A 133 0.91 18.53 0.37
CA ALA A 133 2.06 18.29 1.25
C ALA A 133 3.19 19.29 0.96
N SER A 134 3.88 19.70 2.02
CA SER A 134 5.12 20.48 1.92
C SER A 134 6.13 19.88 2.88
N HIS A 135 7.10 19.16 2.35
CA HIS A 135 8.12 18.45 3.11
C HIS A 135 9.49 18.59 2.48
N GLN A 136 10.48 18.99 3.27
CA GLN A 136 11.87 19.07 2.87
C GLN A 136 12.68 18.10 3.74
N GLY A 137 13.00 16.94 3.19
CA GLY A 137 13.79 15.90 3.85
C GLY A 137 15.15 15.67 3.20
N ASP A 138 15.94 14.78 3.79
CA ASP A 138 17.24 14.37 3.23
C ASP A 138 17.09 13.35 2.09
N ILE A 139 16.00 12.55 2.12
CA ILE A 139 15.75 11.47 1.17
C ILE A 139 14.57 11.83 0.28
N TRP A 140 13.50 12.32 0.89
CA TRP A 140 12.28 12.70 0.19
C TRP A 140 11.96 14.17 0.41
N SER A 141 11.68 14.87 -0.69
CA SER A 141 11.18 16.24 -0.65
C SER A 141 10.00 16.35 -1.61
N PHE A 142 8.98 17.10 -1.22
CA PHE A 142 7.82 17.39 -2.04
C PHE A 142 7.18 18.69 -1.60
N ASP A 143 6.71 19.48 -2.54
CA ASP A 143 5.91 20.68 -2.31
C ASP A 143 4.87 20.79 -3.41
N GLY A 144 3.59 20.69 -3.04
CA GLY A 144 2.50 20.74 -4.00
C GLY A 144 1.16 20.23 -3.46
N ASP A 145 0.15 20.35 -4.31
CA ASP A 145 -1.22 19.95 -4.02
C ASP A 145 -1.89 19.27 -5.22
N GLY A 146 -3.05 18.68 -4.99
CA GLY A 146 -3.86 18.05 -6.03
C GLY A 146 -5.29 17.77 -5.56
N VAL A 147 -6.17 17.60 -6.52
CA VAL A 147 -7.57 17.26 -6.25
C VAL A 147 -7.68 15.80 -5.79
N ARG A 148 -8.31 15.56 -4.66
CA ARG A 148 -8.62 14.21 -4.19
C ARG A 148 -9.84 13.66 -4.94
N PRO A 149 -9.84 12.36 -5.34
CA PRO A 149 -10.95 11.76 -6.11
C PRO A 149 -12.22 11.53 -5.25
N SER A 150 -12.07 11.42 -3.92
CA SER A 150 -13.14 11.26 -2.94
C SER A 150 -12.71 11.78 -1.57
N ASP A 151 -13.62 11.78 -0.60
CA ASP A 151 -13.31 12.14 0.80
C ASP A 151 -12.70 10.94 1.58
N GLY A 152 -12.77 9.73 1.02
CA GLY A 152 -12.21 8.53 1.64
C GLY A 152 -10.71 8.60 1.81
N VAL A 153 -10.21 8.27 3.01
CA VAL A 153 -8.78 8.18 3.34
C VAL A 153 -8.45 6.73 3.63
N PRO A 154 -7.59 6.08 2.84
CA PRO A 154 -7.21 4.70 3.11
C PRO A 154 -6.37 4.61 4.39
N LYS A 155 -6.53 3.51 5.15
CA LYS A 155 -5.63 3.18 6.24
C LYS A 155 -4.23 2.90 5.69
N VAL A 156 -3.19 3.22 6.47
CA VAL A 156 -1.79 2.94 6.12
C VAL A 156 -1.18 1.99 7.15
N MET A 157 -0.56 0.93 6.66
CA MET A 157 0.24 -0.01 7.46
C MET A 157 1.65 -0.11 6.93
N ILE A 158 2.64 -0.39 7.78
CA ILE A 158 4.02 -0.58 7.34
C ILE A 158 4.57 -1.94 7.77
N ALA A 159 5.35 -2.58 6.88
CA ALA A 159 6.13 -3.75 7.23
C ALA A 159 7.28 -3.37 8.17
N ALA A 160 7.28 -3.90 9.37
CA ALA A 160 8.23 -3.54 10.42
C ALA A 160 8.79 -4.78 11.13
N LEU A 161 10.11 -4.96 11.07
CA LEU A 161 10.80 -6.08 11.72
C LEU A 161 11.77 -5.64 12.84
N GLY A 162 12.39 -4.48 12.70
CA GLY A 162 13.32 -3.95 13.69
C GLY A 162 12.66 -2.97 14.65
N GLU A 163 13.21 -2.83 15.85
CA GLU A 163 12.65 -2.00 16.93
C GLU A 163 12.30 -0.57 16.49
N GLN A 164 13.18 0.08 15.72
CA GLN A 164 12.95 1.45 15.27
C GLN A 164 11.78 1.55 14.28
N MET A 165 11.66 0.58 13.35
CA MET A 165 10.55 0.53 12.40
C MET A 165 9.24 0.19 13.10
N LEU A 166 9.24 -0.73 14.08
CA LEU A 166 8.06 -1.04 14.91
C LEU A 166 7.60 0.19 15.70
N ARG A 167 8.52 0.97 16.26
CA ARG A 167 8.17 2.22 16.94
C ARG A 167 7.59 3.27 15.97
N LEU A 168 8.10 3.31 14.75
CA LEU A 168 7.58 4.20 13.70
C LEU A 168 6.14 3.77 13.32
N ALA A 169 5.91 2.48 13.10
CA ALA A 169 4.59 1.91 12.82
C ALA A 169 3.57 2.34 13.88
N GLY A 170 3.82 2.03 15.14
CA GLY A 170 2.89 2.33 16.24
C GLY A 170 2.65 3.83 16.50
N ARG A 171 3.46 4.74 15.95
CA ARG A 171 3.29 6.19 16.12
C ARG A 171 2.67 6.89 14.93
N ARG A 172 2.80 6.35 13.73
CA ARG A 172 2.56 7.08 12.49
C ARG A 172 1.58 6.39 11.54
N THR A 173 1.17 5.16 11.84
CA THR A 173 0.33 4.34 10.95
C THR A 173 -0.75 3.59 11.74
N ASP A 174 -1.70 2.99 11.00
CA ASP A 174 -2.80 2.20 11.56
C ASP A 174 -2.36 0.79 11.97
N GLY A 175 -1.13 0.40 11.61
CA GLY A 175 -0.54 -0.90 11.95
C GLY A 175 0.82 -1.16 11.32
#